data_f434c557ce056edd217ca03def3af86c
#
_entry.id   f434c557ce056edd217ca03def3af86c
#
_cell.length_a   1.000
_cell.length_b   1.000
_cell.length_c   1.000
_cell.angle_alpha   90.00
_cell.angle_beta   90.00
_cell.angle_gamma   90.00
#
_symmetry.space_group_name_H-M   'P 1'
#
loop_
_entity.id
_entity.type
_entity.pdbx_description
1 polymer ?
#
loop_
_entity_poly.entity_id
_entity_poly.type
_entity_poly.pdbx_seq_one_letter_code
_entity_poly.pdbx_strand_id
1 'polypeptide(L)'
;MFSSVKKIIQDAKRGKIFILVDDKNRENEGDLVIPASKIDHKKINFMATHGRGLICLAIDKNKAKALNLSLMPSRNSSRLETAFTISIEARKGVTTGISAKDRAHTIKTAIKKNVRSKDISTPGHIFPLIAKDGGVLQRAGHTEAAVDIAKLSGCGSSGVICEIMNADGSMAKGKHLINYAKKFNLNIARIEDLIAYRLKKESLIKLKRIEQVKIGKSDTYQVKIYENKLDGKEHIALIKTQ
;
A
#
# COMPACT_ATOMS: atom_id res chain seq x y z
N MET A 1 7.62 9.83 -19.62
CA MET A 1 8.55 10.10 -18.50
C MET A 1 7.81 9.82 -17.21
N PHE A 2 8.43 9.13 -16.24
CA PHE A 2 7.83 8.89 -14.92
C PHE A 2 7.78 10.18 -14.09
N SER A 3 6.73 10.33 -13.30
CA SER A 3 6.54 11.46 -12.40
C SER A 3 7.30 11.23 -11.08
N SER A 4 7.73 12.31 -10.42
CA SER A 4 8.35 12.20 -9.10
C SER A 4 7.34 11.74 -8.04
N VAL A 5 7.82 11.06 -6.99
CA VAL A 5 6.99 10.65 -5.84
C VAL A 5 6.28 11.83 -5.18
N LYS A 6 6.95 13.00 -5.10
CA LYS A 6 6.32 14.23 -4.60
C LYS A 6 5.08 14.63 -5.40
N LYS A 7 5.13 14.46 -6.74
CA LYS A 7 3.99 14.75 -7.62
C LYS A 7 2.85 13.77 -7.37
N ILE A 8 3.14 12.48 -7.21
CA ILE A 8 2.15 11.44 -6.86
C ILE A 8 1.49 11.75 -5.50
N ILE A 9 2.27 12.13 -4.48
CA ILE A 9 1.73 12.53 -3.17
C ILE A 9 0.80 13.75 -3.30
N GLN A 10 1.13 14.72 -4.14
CA GLN A 10 0.26 15.88 -4.40
C GLN A 10 -1.05 15.47 -5.09
N ASP A 11 -0.99 14.58 -6.08
CA ASP A 11 -2.18 14.06 -6.76
C ASP A 11 -3.06 13.26 -5.79
N ALA A 12 -2.47 12.39 -4.97
CA ALA A 12 -3.14 11.65 -3.92
C ALA A 12 -3.88 12.59 -2.96
N LYS A 13 -3.21 13.64 -2.46
CA LYS A 13 -3.80 14.66 -1.59
C LYS A 13 -4.99 15.38 -2.23
N ARG A 14 -4.90 15.64 -3.54
CA ARG A 14 -5.98 16.27 -4.33
C ARG A 14 -7.08 15.29 -4.74
N GLY A 15 -6.94 14.00 -4.43
CA GLY A 15 -7.90 12.97 -4.82
C GLY A 15 -7.91 12.65 -6.31
N LYS A 16 -6.79 12.85 -7.01
CA LYS A 16 -6.59 12.40 -8.38
C LYS A 16 -6.12 10.95 -8.39
N ILE A 17 -6.60 10.18 -9.37
CA ILE A 17 -6.06 8.85 -9.67
C ILE A 17 -4.66 9.02 -10.27
N PHE A 18 -3.75 8.13 -9.94
CA PHE A 18 -2.40 8.02 -10.51
C PHE A 18 -2.08 6.55 -10.74
N ILE A 19 -0.96 6.28 -11.42
CA ILE A 19 -0.51 4.93 -11.72
C ILE A 19 0.77 4.64 -10.93
N LEU A 20 0.83 3.48 -10.29
CA LEU A 20 2.06 2.91 -9.75
C LEU A 20 2.44 1.68 -10.57
N VAL A 21 3.73 1.55 -10.87
CA VAL A 21 4.30 0.43 -11.61
C VAL A 21 5.31 -0.27 -10.71
N ASP A 22 5.23 -1.57 -10.63
CA ASP A 22 6.20 -2.38 -9.90
C ASP A 22 7.41 -2.77 -10.74
N ASP A 23 8.36 -3.48 -10.13
CA ASP A 23 9.60 -3.88 -10.78
C ASP A 23 9.34 -4.89 -11.92
N LYS A 24 10.14 -4.77 -12.99
CA LYS A 24 10.07 -5.66 -14.16
C LYS A 24 10.31 -7.14 -13.81
N ASN A 25 11.04 -7.42 -12.73
CA ASN A 25 11.32 -8.77 -12.27
C ASN A 25 10.25 -9.28 -11.30
N ARG A 26 9.26 -8.45 -10.92
CA ARG A 26 8.13 -8.84 -10.07
C ARG A 26 6.91 -9.19 -10.95
N GLU A 27 6.02 -8.27 -11.23
CA GLU A 27 4.86 -8.43 -12.13
C GLU A 27 5.03 -7.65 -13.42
N ASN A 28 5.80 -6.54 -13.34
CA ASN A 28 5.95 -5.56 -14.42
C ASN A 28 4.59 -5.01 -14.87
N GLU A 29 3.72 -4.74 -13.91
CA GLU A 29 2.34 -4.30 -14.12
C GLU A 29 2.13 -2.91 -13.53
N GLY A 30 1.01 -2.30 -13.87
CA GLY A 30 0.62 -1.00 -13.37
C GLY A 30 -0.79 -1.00 -12.83
N ASP A 31 -0.97 -0.42 -11.64
CA ASP A 31 -2.27 -0.22 -11.03
C ASP A 31 -2.70 1.24 -11.06
N LEU A 32 -4.00 1.46 -11.30
CA LEU A 32 -4.67 2.69 -10.93
C LEU A 32 -4.77 2.76 -9.41
N VAL A 33 -4.32 3.85 -8.82
CA VAL A 33 -4.24 4.00 -7.37
C VAL A 33 -4.87 5.32 -6.93
N ILE A 34 -5.58 5.29 -5.81
CA ILE A 34 -6.10 6.49 -5.14
C ILE A 34 -6.22 6.22 -3.62
N PRO A 35 -5.96 7.20 -2.73
CA PRO A 35 -6.32 7.06 -1.33
C PRO A 35 -7.80 6.75 -1.13
N ALA A 36 -8.12 5.76 -0.29
CA ALA A 36 -9.50 5.31 -0.11
C ALA A 36 -10.43 6.42 0.42
N SER A 37 -9.91 7.39 1.19
CA SER A 37 -10.67 8.55 1.65
C SER A 37 -11.12 9.49 0.53
N LYS A 38 -10.49 9.40 -0.66
CA LYS A 38 -10.78 10.22 -1.83
C LYS A 38 -11.61 9.50 -2.89
N ILE A 39 -12.02 8.25 -2.62
CA ILE A 39 -12.81 7.46 -3.57
C ILE A 39 -14.24 7.99 -3.69
N ASP A 40 -14.82 7.88 -4.86
CA ASP A 40 -16.23 8.11 -5.16
C ASP A 40 -16.70 7.18 -6.29
N HIS A 41 -18.00 7.21 -6.58
CA HIS A 41 -18.57 6.35 -7.62
C HIS A 41 -18.00 6.61 -9.03
N LYS A 42 -17.62 7.86 -9.34
CA LYS A 42 -17.03 8.21 -10.65
C LYS A 42 -15.67 7.56 -10.82
N LYS A 43 -14.87 7.53 -9.73
CA LYS A 43 -13.54 6.91 -9.73
C LYS A 43 -13.61 5.40 -9.76
N ILE A 44 -14.55 4.80 -9.02
CA ILE A 44 -14.83 3.35 -9.13
C ILE A 44 -15.26 3.00 -10.55
N ASN A 45 -16.16 3.78 -11.15
CA ASN A 45 -16.56 3.55 -12.53
C ASN A 45 -15.39 3.70 -13.52
N PHE A 46 -14.52 4.68 -13.31
CA PHE A 46 -13.32 4.85 -14.11
C PHE A 46 -12.40 3.62 -14.01
N MET A 47 -12.15 3.12 -12.80
CA MET A 47 -11.34 1.92 -12.58
C MET A 47 -11.95 0.69 -13.25
N ALA A 48 -13.25 0.48 -13.07
CA ALA A 48 -13.95 -0.66 -13.67
C ALA A 48 -13.95 -0.62 -15.21
N THR A 49 -14.18 0.57 -15.80
CA THR A 49 -14.30 0.74 -17.26
C THR A 49 -12.93 0.74 -17.94
N HIS A 50 -11.96 1.43 -17.36
CA HIS A 50 -10.68 1.71 -18.01
C HIS A 50 -9.51 0.93 -17.43
N GLY A 51 -9.53 0.58 -16.14
CA GLY A 51 -8.57 -0.34 -15.53
C GLY A 51 -8.86 -1.78 -15.93
N ARG A 52 -10.11 -2.22 -15.76
CA ARG A 52 -10.62 -3.56 -16.05
C ARG A 52 -10.14 -4.66 -15.09
N GLY A 53 -9.23 -4.33 -14.17
CA GLY A 53 -8.73 -5.24 -13.14
C GLY A 53 -9.69 -5.40 -11.97
N LEU A 54 -9.25 -6.10 -10.93
CA LEU A 54 -10.00 -6.29 -9.70
C LEU A 54 -9.86 -5.05 -8.81
N ILE A 55 -10.98 -4.42 -8.46
CA ILE A 55 -10.95 -3.27 -7.55
C ILE A 55 -10.76 -3.78 -6.12
N CYS A 56 -9.58 -3.51 -5.55
CA CYS A 56 -9.17 -3.95 -4.23
C CYS A 56 -9.01 -2.76 -3.27
N LEU A 57 -9.23 -3.03 -1.98
CA LEU A 57 -9.01 -2.07 -0.89
C LEU A 57 -7.77 -2.45 -0.09
N ALA A 58 -6.64 -1.80 -0.35
CA ALA A 58 -5.43 -1.95 0.45
C ALA A 58 -5.61 -1.29 1.82
N ILE A 59 -5.41 -2.05 2.90
CA ILE A 59 -5.57 -1.62 4.30
C ILE A 59 -4.38 -2.03 5.14
N ASP A 60 -4.14 -1.33 6.24
CA ASP A 60 -3.19 -1.77 7.27
C ASP A 60 -3.78 -2.86 8.19
N LYS A 61 -2.91 -3.50 8.97
CA LYS A 61 -3.33 -4.55 9.94
C LYS A 61 -4.32 -4.04 10.98
N ASN A 62 -4.22 -2.79 11.42
CA ASN A 62 -5.12 -2.24 12.42
C ASN A 62 -6.54 -2.13 11.87
N LYS A 63 -6.68 -1.70 10.61
CA LYS A 63 -7.97 -1.65 9.93
C LYS A 63 -8.54 -3.06 9.71
N ALA A 64 -7.72 -4.01 9.28
CA ALA A 64 -8.14 -5.41 9.14
C ALA A 64 -8.66 -5.99 10.47
N LYS A 65 -7.93 -5.73 11.58
CA LYS A 65 -8.35 -6.12 12.93
C LYS A 65 -9.67 -5.47 13.35
N ALA A 66 -9.85 -4.17 13.13
CA ALA A 66 -11.09 -3.46 13.47
C ALA A 66 -12.31 -4.02 12.72
N LEU A 67 -12.11 -4.46 11.49
CA LEU A 67 -13.13 -5.11 10.66
C LEU A 67 -13.28 -6.61 10.93
N ASN A 68 -12.42 -7.20 11.77
CA ASN A 68 -12.35 -8.63 12.04
C ASN A 68 -12.20 -9.46 10.75
N LEU A 69 -11.30 -9.03 9.86
CA LEU A 69 -11.04 -9.71 8.59
C LEU A 69 -9.92 -10.73 8.75
N SER A 70 -10.21 -11.97 8.37
CA SER A 70 -9.23 -13.04 8.22
C SER A 70 -8.75 -13.14 6.77
N LEU A 71 -7.57 -13.72 6.58
CA LEU A 71 -7.09 -14.08 5.25
C LEU A 71 -8.05 -15.09 4.60
N MET A 72 -8.27 -14.95 3.30
CA MET A 72 -9.17 -15.81 2.54
C MET A 72 -8.74 -17.28 2.59
N PRO A 73 -7.47 -17.65 2.29
CA PRO A 73 -7.00 -19.01 2.49
C PRO A 73 -6.28 -19.15 3.83
N SER A 74 -6.45 -20.30 4.50
CA SER A 74 -5.63 -20.68 5.67
C SER A 74 -4.15 -20.86 5.29
N ARG A 75 -3.88 -21.26 4.04
CA ARG A 75 -2.53 -21.40 3.46
C ARG A 75 -2.46 -20.61 2.15
N ASN A 76 -1.70 -19.51 2.14
CA ASN A 76 -1.47 -18.74 0.92
C ASN A 76 -0.37 -19.40 0.09
N SER A 77 -0.76 -19.97 -1.06
CA SER A 77 0.16 -20.60 -2.03
C SER A 77 0.36 -19.74 -3.29
N SER A 78 -0.13 -18.49 -3.30
CA SER A 78 0.06 -17.58 -4.44
C SER A 78 1.53 -17.18 -4.58
N ARG A 79 2.03 -17.10 -5.82
CA ARG A 79 3.43 -16.78 -6.12
C ARG A 79 3.97 -15.53 -5.42
N LEU A 80 3.11 -14.55 -5.18
CA LEU A 80 3.47 -13.26 -4.60
C LEU A 80 2.92 -13.05 -3.19
N GLU A 81 2.32 -14.08 -2.62
CA GLU A 81 1.77 -14.08 -1.25
C GLU A 81 0.86 -12.88 -0.96
N THR A 82 0.08 -12.42 -1.96
CA THR A 82 -0.85 -11.31 -1.78
C THR A 82 -1.87 -11.66 -0.70
N ALA A 83 -1.95 -10.83 0.32
CA ALA A 83 -2.73 -11.09 1.53
C ALA A 83 -4.22 -10.72 1.35
N PHE A 84 -4.92 -11.46 0.48
CA PHE A 84 -6.35 -11.35 0.31
C PHE A 84 -7.09 -11.73 1.57
N THR A 85 -8.07 -10.91 1.96
CA THR A 85 -9.07 -11.28 2.96
C THR A 85 -10.34 -11.72 2.27
N ILE A 86 -11.29 -12.26 3.06
CA ILE A 86 -12.66 -12.43 2.57
C ILE A 86 -13.19 -11.10 2.04
N SER A 87 -13.96 -11.14 0.95
CA SER A 87 -14.57 -9.95 0.36
C SER A 87 -15.66 -9.36 1.27
N ILE A 88 -15.88 -8.05 1.16
CA ILE A 88 -16.77 -7.30 2.04
C ILE A 88 -17.83 -6.51 1.28
N GLU A 89 -18.93 -6.23 2.01
CA GLU A 89 -19.99 -5.32 1.60
C GLU A 89 -20.36 -4.40 2.76
N ALA A 90 -20.78 -3.16 2.52
CA ALA A 90 -21.40 -2.35 3.57
C ALA A 90 -22.74 -2.97 3.98
N ARG A 91 -22.95 -3.14 5.29
CA ARG A 91 -24.20 -3.76 5.78
C ARG A 91 -25.45 -2.94 5.48
N LYS A 92 -25.32 -1.62 5.33
CA LYS A 92 -26.42 -0.69 5.05
C LYS A 92 -26.02 0.28 3.93
N GLY A 93 -27.03 0.76 3.20
CA GLY A 93 -26.83 1.81 2.20
C GLY A 93 -26.33 1.31 0.83
N VAL A 94 -26.41 0.01 0.59
CA VAL A 94 -26.12 -0.64 -0.69
C VAL A 94 -27.38 -1.32 -1.24
N THR A 95 -27.41 -1.55 -2.54
CA THR A 95 -28.44 -2.35 -3.22
C THR A 95 -27.92 -3.79 -3.40
N THR A 96 -27.45 -4.15 -4.60
CA THR A 96 -26.85 -5.46 -4.87
C THR A 96 -25.34 -5.52 -4.58
N GLY A 97 -24.72 -4.37 -4.26
CA GLY A 97 -23.30 -4.27 -3.89
C GLY A 97 -22.34 -4.02 -5.06
N ILE A 98 -22.63 -4.50 -6.25
CA ILE A 98 -21.72 -4.46 -7.41
C ILE A 98 -21.63 -3.09 -8.10
N SER A 99 -22.64 -2.22 -7.95
CA SER A 99 -22.64 -0.93 -8.62
C SER A 99 -21.44 -0.07 -8.19
N ALA A 100 -21.00 0.85 -9.04
CA ALA A 100 -19.92 1.77 -8.69
C ALA A 100 -20.26 2.60 -7.44
N LYS A 101 -21.53 2.92 -7.23
CA LYS A 101 -22.03 3.64 -6.06
C LYS A 101 -21.93 2.76 -4.81
N ASP A 102 -22.36 1.52 -4.88
CA ASP A 102 -22.33 0.58 -3.75
C ASP A 102 -20.90 0.24 -3.35
N ARG A 103 -20.02 -0.06 -4.33
CA ARG A 103 -18.60 -0.31 -4.05
C ARG A 103 -17.90 0.90 -3.42
N ALA A 104 -18.15 2.11 -3.91
CA ALA A 104 -17.63 3.33 -3.29
C ALA A 104 -18.16 3.52 -1.86
N HIS A 105 -19.43 3.21 -1.61
CA HIS A 105 -20.04 3.28 -0.30
C HIS A 105 -19.44 2.23 0.67
N THR A 106 -19.22 1.02 0.20
CA THR A 106 -18.57 -0.06 0.96
C THR A 106 -17.15 0.34 1.38
N ILE A 107 -16.35 0.85 0.44
CA ILE A 107 -15.00 1.34 0.75
C ILE A 107 -15.04 2.47 1.79
N LYS A 108 -15.90 3.48 1.59
CA LYS A 108 -16.06 4.59 2.54
C LYS A 108 -16.48 4.11 3.92
N THR A 109 -17.34 3.10 4.00
CA THR A 109 -17.77 2.51 5.27
C THR A 109 -16.61 1.78 5.95
N ALA A 110 -15.88 0.96 5.21
CA ALA A 110 -14.74 0.18 5.73
C ALA A 110 -13.60 1.06 6.29
N ILE A 111 -13.39 2.28 5.76
CA ILE A 111 -12.29 3.14 6.20
C ILE A 111 -12.67 4.11 7.33
N LYS A 112 -13.92 4.16 7.79
CA LYS A 112 -14.33 5.03 8.92
C LYS A 112 -13.40 4.84 10.11
N LYS A 113 -13.16 5.92 10.87
CA LYS A 113 -12.28 5.90 12.06
C LYS A 113 -12.75 4.86 13.09
N ASN A 114 -14.05 4.83 13.37
CA ASN A 114 -14.65 3.97 14.40
C ASN A 114 -15.42 2.79 13.76
N VAL A 115 -14.98 2.30 12.60
CA VAL A 115 -15.61 1.14 11.94
C VAL A 115 -15.48 -0.11 12.80
N ARG A 116 -16.52 -0.94 12.80
CA ARG A 116 -16.57 -2.24 13.47
C ARG A 116 -17.00 -3.32 12.48
N SER A 117 -16.74 -4.58 12.80
CA SER A 117 -17.17 -5.74 11.99
C SER A 117 -18.67 -5.73 11.68
N LYS A 118 -19.51 -5.24 12.59
CA LYS A 118 -20.97 -5.13 12.39
C LYS A 118 -21.39 -4.12 11.30
N ASP A 119 -20.49 -3.24 10.86
CA ASP A 119 -20.78 -2.24 9.82
C ASP A 119 -20.63 -2.81 8.40
N ILE A 120 -20.03 -3.99 8.31
CA ILE A 120 -19.85 -4.73 7.06
C ILE A 120 -20.50 -6.09 7.13
N SER A 121 -20.73 -6.70 5.98
CA SER A 121 -21.10 -8.10 5.78
C SER A 121 -20.07 -8.76 4.85
N THR A 122 -20.01 -10.09 4.92
CA THR A 122 -19.15 -10.94 4.10
C THR A 122 -19.98 -12.12 3.58
N PRO A 123 -19.78 -12.58 2.34
CA PRO A 123 -18.94 -11.98 1.30
C PRO A 123 -19.55 -10.72 0.70
N GLY A 124 -18.80 -10.03 -0.19
CA GLY A 124 -19.26 -8.84 -0.90
C GLY A 124 -18.45 -8.59 -2.18
N HIS A 125 -18.47 -7.34 -2.66
CA HIS A 125 -17.91 -6.97 -3.97
C HIS A 125 -16.65 -6.09 -3.88
N ILE A 126 -16.11 -5.89 -2.67
CA ILE A 126 -14.79 -5.26 -2.44
C ILE A 126 -13.87 -6.28 -1.78
N PHE A 127 -12.64 -6.35 -2.28
CA PHE A 127 -11.62 -7.30 -1.85
C PHE A 127 -10.54 -6.56 -1.04
N PRO A 128 -10.55 -6.65 0.31
CA PRO A 128 -9.50 -6.05 1.11
C PRO A 128 -8.20 -6.86 1.00
N LEU A 129 -7.08 -6.12 0.92
CA LEU A 129 -5.72 -6.66 0.93
C LEU A 129 -4.98 -6.08 2.13
N ILE A 130 -4.34 -6.93 2.94
CA ILE A 130 -3.59 -6.48 4.11
C ILE A 130 -2.16 -6.17 3.71
N ALA A 131 -1.78 -4.89 3.81
CA ALA A 131 -0.40 -4.47 3.59
C ALA A 131 0.53 -4.99 4.69
N LYS A 132 1.75 -5.37 4.34
CA LYS A 132 2.81 -5.71 5.30
C LYS A 132 3.16 -4.48 6.14
N ASP A 133 3.42 -4.67 7.43
CA ASP A 133 4.00 -3.62 8.27
C ASP A 133 5.35 -3.20 7.69
N GLY A 134 5.67 -1.90 7.75
CA GLY A 134 6.84 -1.36 7.04
C GLY A 134 6.55 -0.96 5.58
N GLY A 135 5.40 -1.34 4.99
CA GLY A 135 4.98 -0.93 3.66
C GLY A 135 5.92 -1.41 2.57
N VAL A 136 6.21 -0.56 1.56
CA VAL A 136 7.07 -0.91 0.42
C VAL A 136 8.50 -1.28 0.82
N LEU A 137 8.95 -0.94 2.02
CA LEU A 137 10.27 -1.31 2.52
C LEU A 137 10.33 -2.78 2.97
N GLN A 138 9.17 -3.40 3.21
CA GLN A 138 9.05 -4.83 3.53
C GLN A 138 8.61 -5.66 2.33
N ARG A 139 7.70 -5.13 1.51
CA ARG A 139 7.20 -5.78 0.31
C ARG A 139 6.94 -4.72 -0.77
N ALA A 140 7.68 -4.80 -1.86
CA ALA A 140 7.63 -3.84 -2.97
C ALA A 140 6.39 -4.07 -3.87
N GLY A 141 5.18 -4.15 -3.29
CA GLY A 141 3.93 -4.41 -3.99
C GLY A 141 2.98 -3.22 -4.03
N HIS A 142 2.01 -3.25 -4.94
CA HIS A 142 0.98 -2.22 -5.12
C HIS A 142 0.14 -1.99 -3.85
N THR A 143 -0.17 -3.06 -3.11
CA THR A 143 -0.88 -2.99 -1.82
C THR A 143 -0.18 -2.10 -0.82
N GLU A 144 1.12 -2.35 -0.60
CA GLU A 144 1.96 -1.58 0.32
C GLU A 144 2.14 -0.16 -0.17
N ALA A 145 2.39 0.01 -1.47
CA ALA A 145 2.58 1.32 -2.09
C ALA A 145 1.34 2.22 -1.97
N ALA A 146 0.14 1.66 -2.14
CA ALA A 146 -1.12 2.40 -1.98
C ALA A 146 -1.33 2.89 -0.54
N VAL A 147 -1.04 2.03 0.45
CA VAL A 147 -1.11 2.39 1.88
C VAL A 147 -0.07 3.46 2.22
N ASP A 148 1.16 3.32 1.73
CA ASP A 148 2.24 4.28 1.98
C ASP A 148 1.93 5.66 1.38
N ILE A 149 1.48 5.73 0.13
CA ILE A 149 1.08 7.00 -0.49
C ILE A 149 -0.10 7.62 0.25
N ALA A 150 -1.07 6.83 0.71
CA ALA A 150 -2.19 7.34 1.52
C ALA A 150 -1.68 7.99 2.82
N LYS A 151 -0.73 7.35 3.53
CA LYS A 151 -0.08 7.90 4.73
C LYS A 151 0.73 9.17 4.41
N LEU A 152 1.61 9.11 3.40
CA LEU A 152 2.47 10.23 3.02
C LEU A 152 1.69 11.46 2.52
N SER A 153 0.49 11.26 1.98
CA SER A 153 -0.41 12.34 1.55
C SER A 153 -1.32 12.87 2.67
N GLY A 154 -1.27 12.29 3.88
CA GLY A 154 -2.18 12.64 4.98
C GLY A 154 -3.63 12.22 4.73
N CYS A 155 -3.86 11.23 3.86
CA CYS A 155 -5.19 10.75 3.46
C CYS A 155 -5.62 9.47 4.20
N GLY A 156 -5.01 9.15 5.32
CA GLY A 156 -5.25 7.93 6.09
C GLY A 156 -4.27 6.81 5.73
N SER A 157 -4.62 5.56 6.04
CA SER A 157 -3.77 4.39 5.84
C SER A 157 -4.43 3.32 4.96
N SER A 158 -5.22 3.75 3.99
CA SER A 158 -5.93 2.85 3.07
C SER A 158 -5.94 3.42 1.66
N GLY A 159 -5.73 2.57 0.67
CA GLY A 159 -5.77 2.92 -0.75
C GLY A 159 -6.70 1.99 -1.54
N VAL A 160 -7.19 2.47 -2.66
CA VAL A 160 -7.91 1.65 -3.66
C VAL A 160 -6.97 1.43 -4.82
N ILE A 161 -6.86 0.20 -5.26
CA ILE A 161 -6.04 -0.22 -6.39
C ILE A 161 -6.87 -1.00 -7.40
N CYS A 162 -6.47 -0.94 -8.65
CA CYS A 162 -7.07 -1.71 -9.74
C CYS A 162 -6.04 -1.88 -10.85
N GLU A 163 -5.76 -3.09 -11.24
CA GLU A 163 -4.81 -3.42 -12.31
C GLU A 163 -5.26 -2.82 -13.64
N ILE A 164 -4.30 -2.51 -14.53
CA ILE A 164 -4.58 -1.99 -15.86
C ILE A 164 -4.40 -3.10 -16.89
N MET A 165 -5.48 -3.41 -17.58
CA MET A 165 -5.51 -4.36 -18.70
C MET A 165 -5.63 -3.65 -20.03
N ASN A 166 -5.06 -4.24 -21.07
CA ASN A 166 -5.29 -3.89 -22.46
C ASN A 166 -6.72 -4.25 -22.91
N ALA A 167 -7.12 -3.82 -24.10
CA ALA A 167 -8.46 -4.10 -24.63
C ALA A 167 -8.72 -5.59 -24.91
N ASP A 168 -7.65 -6.33 -25.19
CA ASP A 168 -7.68 -7.78 -25.43
C ASP A 168 -7.67 -8.63 -24.14
N GLY A 169 -7.68 -7.99 -22.96
CA GLY A 169 -7.63 -8.67 -21.66
C GLY A 169 -6.22 -8.99 -21.14
N SER A 170 -5.18 -8.77 -21.93
CA SER A 170 -3.81 -8.93 -21.47
C SER A 170 -3.40 -7.80 -20.51
N MET A 171 -2.39 -8.05 -19.65
CA MET A 171 -1.92 -7.02 -18.74
C MET A 171 -1.15 -5.92 -19.47
N ALA A 172 -1.47 -4.65 -19.16
CA ALA A 172 -0.75 -3.52 -19.73
C ALA A 172 0.65 -3.40 -19.09
N LYS A 173 1.71 -3.35 -19.93
CA LYS A 173 3.11 -3.30 -19.51
C LYS A 173 3.89 -2.26 -20.32
N GLY A 174 4.97 -1.74 -19.73
CA GLY A 174 5.95 -0.90 -20.43
C GLY A 174 5.32 0.28 -21.19
N LYS A 175 5.46 0.29 -22.53
CA LYS A 175 4.93 1.37 -23.39
C LYS A 175 3.41 1.50 -23.34
N HIS A 176 2.69 0.39 -23.13
CA HIS A 176 1.24 0.42 -23.00
C HIS A 176 0.79 1.25 -21.78
N LEU A 177 1.44 1.09 -20.63
CA LEU A 177 1.17 1.90 -19.43
C LEU A 177 1.47 3.38 -19.65
N ILE A 178 2.57 3.71 -20.35
CA ILE A 178 2.91 5.10 -20.68
C ILE A 178 1.85 5.73 -21.59
N ASN A 179 1.39 4.99 -22.60
CA ASN A 179 0.35 5.45 -23.51
C ASN A 179 -0.99 5.62 -22.79
N TYR A 180 -1.32 4.69 -21.90
CA TYR A 180 -2.50 4.77 -21.05
C TYR A 180 -2.46 6.00 -20.14
N ALA A 181 -1.33 6.25 -19.47
CA ALA A 181 -1.14 7.44 -18.64
C ALA A 181 -1.34 8.74 -19.44
N LYS A 182 -0.79 8.81 -20.65
CA LYS A 182 -0.99 9.96 -21.57
C LYS A 182 -2.44 10.12 -21.98
N LYS A 183 -3.10 9.04 -22.40
CA LYS A 183 -4.50 9.03 -22.86
C LYS A 183 -5.46 9.61 -21.81
N PHE A 184 -5.24 9.27 -20.54
CA PHE A 184 -6.10 9.68 -19.43
C PHE A 184 -5.55 10.84 -18.59
N ASN A 185 -4.42 11.44 -19.02
CA ASN A 185 -3.73 12.53 -18.32
C ASN A 185 -3.46 12.18 -16.84
N LEU A 186 -2.93 10.97 -16.60
CA LEU A 186 -2.57 10.46 -15.28
C LEU A 186 -1.06 10.54 -15.07
N ASN A 187 -0.65 10.89 -13.87
CA ASN A 187 0.74 10.74 -13.47
C ASN A 187 1.06 9.27 -13.19
N ILE A 188 2.27 8.85 -13.55
CA ILE A 188 2.76 7.48 -13.39
C ILE A 188 4.11 7.50 -12.69
N ALA A 189 4.31 6.67 -11.68
CA ALA A 189 5.59 6.52 -10.97
C ALA A 189 5.89 5.05 -10.69
N ARG A 190 7.14 4.76 -10.32
CA ARG A 190 7.61 3.43 -9.98
C ARG A 190 7.58 3.22 -8.47
N ILE A 191 7.31 2.01 -8.04
CA ILE A 191 7.38 1.63 -6.62
C ILE A 191 8.84 1.73 -6.11
N GLU A 192 9.84 1.45 -6.96
CA GLU A 192 11.25 1.64 -6.61
C GLU A 192 11.59 3.08 -6.24
N ASP A 193 11.00 4.08 -6.93
CA ASP A 193 11.19 5.49 -6.61
C ASP A 193 10.56 5.84 -5.25
N LEU A 194 9.43 5.20 -4.89
CA LEU A 194 8.81 5.36 -3.58
C LEU A 194 9.67 4.74 -2.47
N ILE A 195 10.28 3.58 -2.71
CA ILE A 195 11.23 2.95 -1.79
C ILE A 195 12.40 3.91 -1.55
N ALA A 196 13.04 4.41 -2.61
CA ALA A 196 14.15 5.35 -2.50
C ALA A 196 13.75 6.64 -1.78
N TYR A 197 12.54 7.16 -2.04
CA TYR A 197 12.00 8.33 -1.35
C TYR A 197 11.86 8.11 0.15
N ARG A 198 11.29 6.96 0.58
CA ARG A 198 11.11 6.61 1.98
C ARG A 198 12.45 6.40 2.69
N LEU A 199 13.37 5.65 2.09
CA LEU A 199 14.73 5.44 2.63
C LEU A 199 15.47 6.77 2.88
N LYS A 200 15.29 7.76 1.99
CA LYS A 200 15.90 9.09 2.15
C LYS A 200 15.24 9.94 3.23
N LYS A 201 13.94 9.73 3.52
CA LYS A 201 13.14 10.59 4.42
C LYS A 201 12.93 10.01 5.81
N GLU A 202 13.00 8.71 5.96
CA GLU A 202 12.69 8.01 7.20
C GLU A 202 13.96 7.49 7.86
N SER A 203 14.12 7.74 9.16
CA SER A 203 15.13 7.04 9.94
C SER A 203 14.61 5.66 10.30
N LEU A 204 15.19 4.63 9.70
CA LEU A 204 14.81 3.23 9.91
C LEU A 204 15.45 2.61 11.14
N ILE A 205 16.42 3.29 11.73
CA ILE A 205 17.11 2.83 12.94
C ILE A 205 16.79 3.75 14.13
N LYS A 206 16.69 3.16 15.30
CA LYS A 206 16.50 3.85 16.57
C LYS A 206 17.61 3.46 17.51
N LEU A 207 18.35 4.43 18.06
CA LEU A 207 19.29 4.17 19.13
C LEU A 207 18.50 3.73 20.37
N LYS A 208 18.80 2.52 20.86
CA LYS A 208 18.18 1.93 22.05
C LYS A 208 18.92 2.28 23.32
N ARG A 209 20.24 2.02 23.32
CA ARG A 209 21.10 2.24 24.49
C ARG A 209 22.54 2.46 24.09
N ILE A 210 23.27 3.07 24.97
CA ILE A 210 24.72 3.28 24.89
C ILE A 210 25.32 2.71 26.16
N GLU A 211 26.33 1.87 26.01
CA GLU A 211 27.07 1.24 27.10
C GLU A 211 28.56 1.47 26.89
N GLN A 212 29.34 1.41 27.97
CA GLN A 212 30.79 1.35 27.89
C GLN A 212 31.26 -0.05 28.29
N VAL A 213 32.11 -0.64 27.48
CA VAL A 213 32.65 -1.98 27.68
C VAL A 213 34.14 -1.91 27.60
N LYS A 214 34.83 -2.53 28.56
CA LYS A 214 36.29 -2.76 28.50
C LYS A 214 36.55 -4.08 27.81
N ILE A 215 37.37 -4.05 26.76
CA ILE A 215 37.78 -5.23 26.04
C ILE A 215 39.30 -5.35 26.19
N GLY A 216 39.78 -6.47 26.76
CA GLY A 216 41.18 -6.62 27.10
C GLY A 216 41.60 -5.82 28.35
N LYS A 217 42.89 -5.52 28.46
CA LYS A 217 43.47 -4.89 29.67
C LYS A 217 43.38 -3.34 29.68
N SER A 218 43.20 -2.69 28.52
CA SER A 218 43.33 -1.22 28.42
C SER A 218 42.30 -0.55 27.52
N ASP A 219 41.63 -1.26 26.64
CA ASP A 219 40.78 -0.65 25.65
C ASP A 219 39.34 -0.47 26.13
N THR A 220 38.85 0.78 26.11
CA THR A 220 37.45 1.11 26.39
C THR A 220 36.72 1.38 25.08
N TYR A 221 35.55 0.78 24.95
CA TYR A 221 34.69 0.92 23.80
C TYR A 221 33.33 1.47 24.22
N GLN A 222 32.81 2.40 23.44
CA GLN A 222 31.40 2.78 23.49
C GLN A 222 30.62 1.81 22.59
N VAL A 223 29.67 1.11 23.18
CA VAL A 223 28.75 0.19 22.49
C VAL A 223 27.45 0.93 22.24
N LYS A 224 27.08 1.14 21.00
CA LYS A 224 25.79 1.69 20.61
C LYS A 224 24.90 0.60 20.03
N ILE A 225 23.73 0.37 20.63
CA ILE A 225 22.78 -0.62 20.19
C ILE A 225 21.62 0.09 19.50
N TYR A 226 21.39 -0.26 18.24
CA TYR A 226 20.36 0.27 17.40
C TYR A 226 19.32 -0.82 17.09
N GLU A 227 18.06 -0.44 17.09
CA GLU A 227 16.94 -1.27 16.65
C GLU A 227 16.52 -0.87 15.24
N ASN A 228 16.43 -1.84 14.33
CA ASN A 228 15.80 -1.65 13.03
C ASN A 228 14.28 -1.67 13.21
N LYS A 229 13.62 -0.56 12.85
CA LYS A 229 12.18 -0.38 13.00
C LYS A 229 11.33 -1.28 12.08
N LEU A 230 11.95 -1.90 11.05
CA LEU A 230 11.24 -2.73 10.09
C LEU A 230 11.10 -4.19 10.57
N ASP A 231 12.14 -4.75 11.19
CA ASP A 231 12.19 -6.16 11.59
C ASP A 231 12.48 -6.37 13.09
N GLY A 232 12.68 -5.27 13.84
CA GLY A 232 12.97 -5.31 15.28
C GLY A 232 14.35 -5.81 15.64
N LYS A 233 15.21 -6.13 14.65
CA LYS A 233 16.55 -6.62 14.90
C LYS A 233 17.47 -5.56 15.51
N GLU A 234 18.33 -6.00 16.40
CA GLU A 234 19.33 -5.15 17.00
C GLU A 234 20.65 -5.22 16.21
N HIS A 235 21.26 -4.05 16.05
CA HIS A 235 22.58 -3.88 15.43
C HIS A 235 23.49 -3.18 16.43
N ILE A 236 24.73 -3.63 16.50
CA ILE A 236 25.71 -3.14 17.46
C ILE A 236 26.80 -2.39 16.70
N ALA A 237 27.10 -1.18 17.16
CA ALA A 237 28.28 -0.43 16.74
C ALA A 237 29.26 -0.30 17.92
N LEU A 238 30.49 -0.76 17.72
CA LEU A 238 31.61 -0.65 18.66
C LEU A 238 32.47 0.53 18.22
N ILE A 239 32.63 1.51 19.11
CA ILE A 239 33.44 2.71 18.87
C ILE A 239 34.55 2.73 19.90
N LYS A 240 35.79 2.62 19.48
CA LYS A 240 36.95 2.77 20.39
C LYS A 240 36.99 4.20 20.86
N THR A 241 36.97 4.42 22.18
CA THR A 241 37.19 5.73 22.79
C THR A 241 38.68 5.88 23.05
N GLN A 242 39.25 6.97 22.54
CA GLN A 242 40.65 7.34 22.84
C GLN A 242 40.83 7.63 24.30
#